data_ee87e2eaebd5020da4ed2fa3b3287710
#
_entry.id   ee87e2eaebd5020da4ed2fa3b3287710
#
_cell.length_a   1.000
_cell.length_b   1.000
_cell.length_c   1.000
_cell.angle_alpha   90.00
_cell.angle_beta   90.00
_cell.angle_gamma   90.00
#
_symmetry.space_group_name_H-M   'P 1'
#
loop_
_entity.id
_entity.type
_entity.pdbx_description
1 polymer ?
#
loop_
_entity_poly.entity_id
_entity_poly.type
_entity_poly.pdbx_seq_one_letter_code
_entity_poly.pdbx_strand_id
1 'polypeptide(L)'
;TFMDGIRDRNTGIWKNISLYATGRVALRHPFVKSELRKPDYDQARETVSVEIINPSTSNRVISCKVKGEIVGENITFEKTFRLMRGEEKTATFSPEEFPQLIINSPKLWWPVNKGPQNLYDLKLTVSVDGKECDSVKTRFGIREIVSDRKTPDKSRVFYVNGKRLFIRGTNWIPEAMLRTSDERTYAELRYSRQSGVNLLRMWGGGIAESDYFFQLCDELGLLVWQEFWMTGDTRHPHDKALYMSNVESTVKRIRNHPSLAYYVASNES
;
A
#
# COMPACT_ATOMS: atom_id res chain seq x y z
N THR A 1 -19.82 -6.43 4.08
CA THR A 1 -19.70 -6.36 5.55
C THR A 1 -20.71 -7.30 6.16
N PHE A 2 -20.25 -8.29 6.91
CA PHE A 2 -21.09 -9.18 7.66
C PHE A 2 -21.45 -8.52 9.00
N MET A 3 -22.67 -8.03 9.11
CA MET A 3 -23.18 -7.44 10.35
C MET A 3 -24.60 -7.95 10.59
N ASP A 4 -24.72 -8.98 11.40
CA ASP A 4 -26.01 -9.47 11.86
C ASP A 4 -26.66 -8.49 12.83
N GLY A 5 -27.98 -8.34 12.73
CA GLY A 5 -28.79 -7.63 13.71
C GLY A 5 -28.85 -6.10 13.53
N ILE A 6 -28.27 -5.51 12.51
CA ILE A 6 -28.47 -4.09 12.21
C ILE A 6 -29.77 -3.91 11.43
N ARG A 7 -30.74 -3.26 12.09
CA ARG A 7 -32.07 -3.02 11.51
C ARG A 7 -32.02 -2.11 10.28
N ASP A 8 -31.29 -1.02 10.39
CA ASP A 8 -31.20 0.02 9.35
C ASP A 8 -29.82 -0.04 8.70
N ARG A 9 -29.73 -0.70 7.53
CA ARG A 9 -28.49 -0.86 6.79
C ARG A 9 -28.17 0.41 6.01
N ASN A 10 -26.97 0.94 6.20
CA ASN A 10 -26.47 2.03 5.35
C ASN A 10 -26.26 1.53 3.93
N THR A 11 -26.85 2.22 2.97
CA THR A 11 -26.68 1.98 1.53
C THR A 11 -26.30 3.28 0.84
N GLY A 12 -25.59 3.15 -0.29
CA GLY A 12 -25.16 4.30 -1.08
C GLY A 12 -23.69 4.66 -0.90
N ILE A 13 -23.36 5.88 -1.31
CA ILE A 13 -21.98 6.39 -1.24
C ILE A 13 -21.75 6.99 0.13
N TRP A 14 -20.86 6.38 0.91
CA TRP A 14 -20.59 6.78 2.28
C TRP A 14 -19.16 7.30 2.51
N LYS A 15 -18.27 7.17 1.51
CA LYS A 15 -16.93 7.77 1.50
C LYS A 15 -16.90 9.01 0.60
N ASN A 16 -15.85 9.81 0.72
CA ASN A 16 -15.65 11.00 -0.09
C ASN A 16 -15.57 10.67 -1.58
N ILE A 17 -16.13 11.53 -2.41
CA ILE A 17 -15.97 11.52 -3.86
C ILE A 17 -15.05 12.68 -4.20
N SER A 18 -14.06 12.41 -5.03
CA SER A 18 -13.12 13.42 -5.52
C SER A 18 -13.13 13.46 -7.05
N LEU A 19 -13.04 14.68 -7.59
CA LEU A 19 -12.86 14.92 -9.02
C LEU A 19 -11.45 15.43 -9.25
N TYR A 20 -10.71 14.76 -10.14
CA TYR A 20 -9.35 15.15 -10.52
C TYR A 20 -9.32 15.55 -11.98
N ALA A 21 -8.66 16.68 -12.28
CA ALA A 21 -8.34 17.11 -13.63
C ALA A 21 -6.86 16.90 -13.88
N THR A 22 -6.52 16.27 -15.02
CA THR A 22 -5.14 16.09 -15.47
C THR A 22 -4.95 16.69 -16.85
N GLY A 23 -3.71 16.87 -17.28
CA GLY A 23 -3.39 17.18 -18.66
C GLY A 23 -3.59 15.98 -19.59
N ARG A 24 -2.81 15.95 -20.68
CA ARG A 24 -2.94 14.91 -21.73
C ARG A 24 -2.57 13.50 -21.30
N VAL A 25 -1.84 13.32 -20.22
CA VAL A 25 -1.44 12.04 -19.63
C VAL A 25 -1.67 12.09 -18.14
N ALA A 26 -2.25 11.01 -17.59
CA ALA A 26 -2.49 10.84 -16.17
C ALA A 26 -1.55 9.79 -15.56
N LEU A 27 -1.26 9.93 -14.26
CA LEU A 27 -0.54 8.96 -13.43
C LEU A 27 -1.51 8.29 -12.46
N ARG A 28 -1.38 6.96 -12.30
CA ARG A 28 -2.18 6.21 -11.33
C ARG A 28 -1.33 5.16 -10.63
N HIS A 29 -1.71 4.84 -9.41
CA HIS A 29 -1.23 3.68 -8.65
C HIS A 29 0.30 3.56 -8.57
N PRO A 30 1.03 4.61 -8.10
CA PRO A 30 2.47 4.51 -7.87
C PRO A 30 2.77 3.35 -6.92
N PHE A 31 3.89 2.66 -7.16
CA PHE A 31 4.32 1.54 -6.33
C PHE A 31 5.84 1.50 -6.21
N VAL A 32 6.31 1.24 -4.99
CA VAL A 32 7.72 1.03 -4.69
C VAL A 32 7.91 -0.39 -4.15
N LYS A 33 8.77 -1.16 -4.81
CA LYS A 33 9.19 -2.48 -4.34
C LYS A 33 10.62 -2.38 -3.85
N SER A 34 10.84 -2.71 -2.58
CA SER A 34 12.17 -2.75 -1.95
C SER A 34 12.68 -4.18 -1.87
N GLU A 35 13.93 -4.40 -2.28
CA GLU A 35 14.66 -5.65 -2.09
C GLU A 35 15.93 -5.37 -1.27
N LEU A 36 16.01 -5.98 -0.08
CA LEU A 36 17.12 -5.77 0.85
C LEU A 36 18.21 -6.82 0.65
N ARG A 37 19.48 -6.38 0.65
CA ARG A 37 20.64 -7.26 0.61
C ARG A 37 20.79 -7.99 1.93
N LYS A 38 20.84 -9.31 1.89
CA LYS A 38 21.05 -10.18 3.06
C LYS A 38 22.53 -10.58 3.17
N PRO A 39 23.01 -10.88 4.38
CA PRO A 39 22.29 -10.84 5.67
C PRO A 39 22.32 -9.47 6.36
N ASP A 40 23.06 -8.49 5.85
CA ASP A 40 23.42 -7.26 6.57
C ASP A 40 22.33 -6.17 6.53
N TYR A 41 21.42 -6.22 5.54
CA TYR A 41 20.35 -5.23 5.34
C TYR A 41 20.86 -3.79 5.15
N ASP A 42 22.10 -3.66 4.69
CA ASP A 42 22.84 -2.40 4.52
C ASP A 42 22.68 -1.79 3.12
N GLN A 43 21.94 -2.47 2.23
CA GLN A 43 21.63 -1.98 0.89
C GLN A 43 20.19 -2.35 0.52
N ALA A 44 19.47 -1.39 -0.05
CA ALA A 44 18.15 -1.57 -0.63
C ALA A 44 18.18 -1.29 -2.13
N ARG A 45 17.48 -2.10 -2.91
CA ARG A 45 17.28 -1.96 -4.35
C ARG A 45 15.80 -1.64 -4.59
N GLU A 46 15.53 -0.40 -5.00
CA GLU A 46 14.17 0.08 -5.18
C GLU A 46 13.73 -0.06 -6.64
N THR A 47 12.62 -0.70 -6.88
CA THR A 47 11.94 -0.67 -8.18
C THR A 47 10.70 0.18 -8.06
N VAL A 48 10.63 1.27 -8.83
CA VAL A 48 9.48 2.17 -8.86
C VAL A 48 8.64 1.88 -10.09
N SER A 49 7.34 1.80 -9.93
CA SER A 49 6.39 1.68 -11.05
C SER A 49 5.20 2.60 -10.88
N VAL A 50 4.58 3.00 -12.00
CA VAL A 50 3.38 3.83 -12.05
C VAL A 50 2.63 3.56 -13.34
N GLU A 51 1.31 3.54 -13.28
CA GLU A 51 0.47 3.46 -14.47
C GLU A 51 0.40 4.83 -15.14
N ILE A 52 0.72 4.89 -16.43
CA ILE A 52 0.61 6.07 -17.28
C ILE A 52 -0.53 5.87 -18.28
N ILE A 53 -1.46 6.83 -18.34
CA ILE A 53 -2.70 6.69 -19.08
C ILE A 53 -2.84 7.85 -20.08
N ASN A 54 -3.04 7.52 -21.34
CA ASN A 54 -3.42 8.49 -22.37
C ASN A 54 -4.94 8.41 -22.62
N PRO A 55 -5.76 9.25 -21.98
CA PRO A 55 -7.22 9.20 -22.13
C PRO A 55 -7.71 9.79 -23.47
N SER A 56 -6.79 10.27 -24.33
CA SER A 56 -7.13 10.94 -25.58
C SER A 56 -7.90 10.04 -26.53
N THR A 57 -8.89 10.60 -27.21
CA THR A 57 -9.60 9.97 -28.33
C THR A 57 -8.93 10.24 -29.67
N SER A 58 -7.90 11.09 -29.71
CA SER A 58 -7.12 11.42 -30.91
C SER A 58 -6.16 10.29 -31.29
N ASN A 59 -6.02 9.98 -32.56
CA ASN A 59 -5.09 8.96 -33.07
C ASN A 59 -3.59 9.37 -33.02
N ARG A 60 -3.27 10.49 -32.36
CA ARG A 60 -1.88 10.93 -32.24
C ARG A 60 -1.16 10.16 -31.12
N VAL A 61 0.02 9.67 -31.42
CA VAL A 61 0.94 9.14 -30.42
C VAL A 61 1.43 10.30 -29.54
N ILE A 62 1.35 10.13 -28.23
CA ILE A 62 1.87 11.10 -27.26
C ILE A 62 3.23 10.62 -26.75
N SER A 63 4.24 11.49 -26.83
CA SER A 63 5.51 11.28 -26.13
C SER A 63 5.44 12.02 -24.81
N CYS A 64 5.59 11.29 -23.69
CA CYS A 64 5.57 11.87 -22.35
C CYS A 64 6.84 11.50 -21.59
N LYS A 65 7.31 12.41 -20.73
CA LYS A 65 8.43 12.18 -19.83
C LYS A 65 7.88 11.98 -18.41
N VAL A 66 8.22 10.86 -17.78
CA VAL A 66 7.95 10.61 -16.36
C VAL A 66 9.21 10.85 -15.58
N LYS A 67 9.16 11.72 -14.58
CA LYS A 67 10.24 12.00 -13.65
C LYS A 67 9.83 11.53 -12.25
N GLY A 68 10.76 10.86 -11.55
CA GLY A 68 10.62 10.48 -10.16
C GLY A 68 11.67 11.15 -9.28
N GLU A 69 11.29 11.37 -8.02
CA GLU A 69 12.15 11.91 -6.97
C GLU A 69 11.81 11.26 -5.64
N ILE A 70 12.81 10.66 -4.98
CA ILE A 70 12.70 10.32 -3.56
C ILE A 70 13.09 11.57 -2.78
N VAL A 71 12.10 12.23 -2.19
CA VAL A 71 12.23 13.56 -1.62
C VAL A 71 13.18 13.56 -0.42
N GLY A 72 14.15 14.47 -0.44
CA GLY A 72 15.13 14.61 0.63
C GLY A 72 16.33 13.65 0.57
N GLU A 73 16.35 12.71 -0.38
CA GLU A 73 17.46 11.73 -0.52
C GLU A 73 18.35 11.99 -1.75
N ASN A 74 18.15 13.11 -2.48
CA ASN A 74 18.86 13.47 -3.71
C ASN A 74 18.82 12.38 -4.80
N ILE A 75 17.76 11.56 -4.81
CA ILE A 75 17.55 10.50 -5.78
C ILE A 75 16.51 10.95 -6.78
N THR A 76 16.91 11.11 -8.03
CA THR A 76 16.02 11.45 -9.15
C THR A 76 16.26 10.53 -10.34
N PHE A 77 15.21 10.23 -11.09
CA PHE A 77 15.24 9.42 -12.29
C PHE A 77 14.18 9.88 -13.27
N GLU A 78 14.41 9.70 -14.56
CA GLU A 78 13.43 10.07 -15.58
C GLU A 78 13.55 9.19 -16.82
N LYS A 79 12.41 8.97 -17.48
CA LYS A 79 12.31 8.19 -18.71
C LYS A 79 11.19 8.70 -19.61
N THR A 80 11.40 8.60 -20.91
CA THR A 80 10.40 8.98 -21.92
C THR A 80 9.65 7.74 -22.40
N PHE A 81 8.32 7.87 -22.48
CA PHE A 81 7.40 6.84 -22.94
C PHE A 81 6.60 7.34 -24.14
N ARG A 82 6.20 6.42 -25.00
CA ARG A 82 5.25 6.68 -26.07
C ARG A 82 3.96 5.95 -25.77
N LEU A 83 2.85 6.65 -25.89
CA LEU A 83 1.51 6.13 -25.64
C LEU A 83 0.62 6.35 -26.86
N MET A 84 -0.05 5.29 -27.28
CA MET A 84 -1.09 5.34 -28.29
C MET A 84 -2.40 5.91 -27.71
N ARG A 85 -3.39 6.12 -28.53
CA ARG A 85 -4.74 6.49 -28.13
C ARG A 85 -5.32 5.49 -27.16
N GLY A 86 -5.82 5.96 -26.01
CA GLY A 86 -6.44 5.13 -24.98
C GLY A 86 -5.51 4.11 -24.32
N GLU A 87 -4.19 4.19 -24.59
CA GLU A 87 -3.23 3.24 -24.01
C GLU A 87 -3.02 3.53 -22.53
N GLU A 88 -3.06 2.45 -21.76
CA GLU A 88 -2.60 2.38 -20.38
C GLU A 88 -1.38 1.49 -20.33
N LYS A 89 -0.32 1.94 -19.67
CA LYS A 89 0.96 1.25 -19.60
C LYS A 89 1.62 1.45 -18.25
N THR A 90 2.26 0.41 -17.72
CA THR A 90 3.09 0.53 -16.54
C THR A 90 4.48 1.06 -16.91
N ALA A 91 4.82 2.24 -16.43
CA ALA A 91 6.17 2.78 -16.46
C ALA A 91 6.96 2.20 -15.28
N THR A 92 8.08 1.54 -15.55
CA THR A 92 8.94 0.92 -14.54
C THR A 92 10.34 1.53 -14.60
N PHE A 93 10.89 1.78 -13.42
CA PHE A 93 12.24 2.28 -13.18
C PHE A 93 12.94 1.29 -12.24
N SER A 94 13.92 0.58 -12.75
CA SER A 94 14.65 -0.44 -12.00
C SER A 94 16.06 0.00 -11.63
N PRO A 95 16.69 -0.59 -10.61
CA PRO A 95 18.07 -0.28 -10.24
C PRO A 95 19.09 -0.61 -11.32
N GLU A 96 18.78 -1.53 -12.24
CA GLU A 96 19.62 -1.89 -13.39
C GLU A 96 19.72 -0.76 -14.41
N GLU A 97 18.61 -0.03 -14.59
CA GLU A 97 18.53 1.11 -15.50
C GLU A 97 18.91 2.43 -14.80
N PHE A 98 18.60 2.51 -13.50
CA PHE A 98 18.80 3.70 -12.65
C PHE A 98 19.57 3.32 -11.38
N PRO A 99 20.93 3.25 -11.43
CA PRO A 99 21.73 2.81 -10.27
C PRO A 99 21.54 3.64 -9.00
N GLN A 100 21.08 4.89 -9.11
CA GLN A 100 20.74 5.73 -7.95
C GLN A 100 19.53 5.20 -7.13
N LEU A 101 18.78 4.23 -7.66
CA LEU A 101 17.75 3.49 -6.92
C LEU A 101 18.34 2.38 -6.04
N ILE A 102 19.66 2.25 -5.99
CA ILE A 102 20.38 1.44 -5.01
C ILE A 102 20.75 2.35 -3.84
N ILE A 103 20.04 2.18 -2.73
CA ILE A 103 20.23 2.99 -1.52
C ILE A 103 21.17 2.24 -0.58
N ASN A 104 22.35 2.80 -0.31
CA ASN A 104 23.28 2.27 0.67
C ASN A 104 22.94 2.79 2.06
N SER A 105 23.04 1.93 3.07
CA SER A 105 22.69 2.22 4.46
C SER A 105 21.27 2.83 4.60
N PRO A 106 20.23 2.16 4.05
CA PRO A 106 18.87 2.70 4.07
C PRO A 106 18.36 2.85 5.51
N LYS A 107 17.57 3.88 5.74
CA LYS A 107 16.82 4.05 7.01
C LYS A 107 15.65 3.06 6.99
N LEU A 108 15.82 1.90 7.59
CA LEU A 108 14.80 0.85 7.59
C LEU A 108 13.59 1.24 8.42
N TRP A 109 12.40 0.86 7.94
CA TRP A 109 11.18 0.90 8.73
C TRP A 109 11.09 -0.33 9.64
N TRP A 110 10.65 -0.12 10.88
CA TRP A 110 10.51 -1.16 11.90
C TRP A 110 9.13 -1.11 12.55
N PRO A 111 8.56 -2.27 12.94
CA PRO A 111 7.40 -2.27 13.80
C PRO A 111 7.75 -1.77 15.21
N VAL A 112 6.73 -1.39 15.96
CA VAL A 112 6.85 -0.92 17.35
C VAL A 112 7.75 -1.85 18.19
N ASN A 113 8.59 -1.26 19.02
CA ASN A 113 9.56 -1.96 19.89
C ASN A 113 10.71 -2.70 19.15
N LYS A 114 10.89 -2.48 17.84
CA LYS A 114 12.03 -3.06 17.08
C LYS A 114 12.98 -2.02 16.51
N GLY A 115 12.54 -0.79 16.35
CA GLY A 115 13.31 0.32 15.80
C GLY A 115 12.44 1.48 15.37
N PRO A 116 13.01 2.47 14.68
CA PRO A 116 12.28 3.65 14.21
C PRO A 116 11.38 3.34 13.01
N GLN A 117 10.31 4.11 12.86
CA GLN A 117 9.38 4.05 11.75
C GLN A 117 9.82 5.03 10.65
N ASN A 118 10.96 4.76 10.00
CA ASN A 118 11.46 5.61 8.92
C ASN A 118 10.60 5.47 7.67
N LEU A 119 10.21 6.59 7.10
CA LEU A 119 9.37 6.69 5.91
C LEU A 119 10.04 7.57 4.87
N TYR A 120 9.85 7.24 3.61
CA TYR A 120 10.32 7.97 2.45
C TYR A 120 9.13 8.49 1.64
N ASP A 121 9.27 9.67 1.06
CA ASP A 121 8.29 10.25 0.16
C ASP A 121 8.76 10.13 -1.29
N LEU A 122 7.95 9.54 -2.15
CA LEU A 122 8.16 9.49 -3.60
C LEU A 122 7.21 10.47 -4.27
N LYS A 123 7.76 11.34 -5.13
CA LYS A 123 7.00 12.19 -6.04
C LYS A 123 7.25 11.72 -7.48
N LEU A 124 6.18 11.50 -8.23
CA LEU A 124 6.23 11.22 -9.67
C LEU A 124 5.48 12.32 -10.42
N THR A 125 6.06 12.78 -11.51
CA THR A 125 5.49 13.85 -12.37
C THR A 125 5.55 13.39 -13.82
N VAL A 126 4.47 13.60 -14.58
CA VAL A 126 4.48 13.38 -16.02
C VAL A 126 4.32 14.69 -16.77
N SER A 127 5.11 14.87 -17.81
CA SER A 127 5.08 16.04 -18.68
C SER A 127 4.98 15.65 -20.16
N VAL A 128 4.34 16.51 -20.94
CA VAL A 128 4.23 16.41 -22.41
C VAL A 128 4.60 17.77 -22.99
N ASP A 129 5.51 17.79 -23.96
CA ASP A 129 6.01 19.02 -24.58
C ASP A 129 6.51 20.05 -23.55
N GLY A 130 7.18 19.57 -22.48
CA GLY A 130 7.70 20.39 -21.39
C GLY A 130 6.67 20.92 -20.38
N LYS A 131 5.37 20.64 -20.57
CA LYS A 131 4.31 21.04 -19.65
C LYS A 131 3.92 19.86 -18.75
N GLU A 132 3.87 20.09 -17.44
CA GLU A 132 3.35 19.14 -16.48
C GLU A 132 1.88 18.79 -16.78
N CYS A 133 1.57 17.51 -16.82
CA CYS A 133 0.23 16.99 -17.04
C CYS A 133 -0.39 16.44 -15.78
N ASP A 134 0.40 15.76 -14.96
CA ASP A 134 -0.07 15.17 -13.70
C ASP A 134 1.10 14.97 -12.74
N SER A 135 0.79 14.87 -11.44
CA SER A 135 1.75 14.59 -10.39
C SER A 135 1.09 13.77 -9.29
N VAL A 136 1.75 12.71 -8.86
CA VAL A 136 1.30 11.86 -7.75
C VAL A 136 2.40 11.73 -6.70
N LYS A 137 1.98 11.62 -5.44
CA LYS A 137 2.87 11.38 -4.32
C LYS A 137 2.46 10.10 -3.61
N THR A 138 3.44 9.36 -3.12
CA THR A 138 3.20 8.22 -2.25
C THR A 138 4.30 8.15 -1.20
N ARG A 139 3.95 7.63 -0.03
CA ARG A 139 4.90 7.35 1.04
C ARG A 139 5.17 5.86 1.07
N PHE A 140 6.40 5.46 1.39
CA PHE A 140 6.78 4.06 1.54
C PHE A 140 7.81 3.89 2.65
N GLY A 141 8.02 2.66 3.10
CA GLY A 141 9.06 2.33 4.05
C GLY A 141 9.87 1.14 3.57
N ILE A 142 11.18 1.20 3.72
CA ILE A 142 12.10 0.15 3.31
C ILE A 142 12.16 -0.90 4.40
N ARG A 143 11.66 -2.10 4.12
CA ARG A 143 11.65 -3.23 5.05
C ARG A 143 11.48 -4.56 4.33
N GLU A 144 11.86 -5.64 4.98
CA GLU A 144 11.50 -7.00 4.61
C GLU A 144 10.66 -7.65 5.72
N ILE A 145 9.58 -8.34 5.35
CA ILE A 145 8.80 -9.17 6.26
C ILE A 145 8.77 -10.58 5.68
N VAL A 146 9.24 -11.54 6.45
CA VAL A 146 9.24 -12.96 6.06
C VAL A 146 8.75 -13.83 7.21
N SER A 147 8.31 -15.03 6.90
CA SER A 147 7.98 -16.02 7.91
C SER A 147 8.45 -17.40 7.48
N ASP A 148 8.79 -18.24 8.46
CA ASP A 148 9.12 -19.62 8.21
C ASP A 148 8.52 -20.56 9.29
N ARG A 149 8.74 -21.86 9.14
CA ARG A 149 8.32 -22.91 10.07
C ARG A 149 9.49 -23.83 10.44
N LYS A 150 10.68 -23.25 10.56
CA LYS A 150 11.93 -23.97 10.88
C LYS A 150 12.14 -24.22 12.38
N THR A 151 11.08 -24.12 13.17
CA THR A 151 11.09 -24.46 14.60
C THR A 151 10.90 -25.96 14.80
N PRO A 152 11.36 -26.55 15.94
CA PRO A 152 11.17 -27.97 16.22
C PRO A 152 9.71 -28.43 16.21
N ASP A 153 8.78 -27.58 16.68
CA ASP A 153 7.35 -27.80 16.70
C ASP A 153 6.64 -27.34 15.42
N LYS A 154 7.41 -26.90 14.40
CA LYS A 154 6.90 -26.33 13.15
C LYS A 154 5.98 -25.13 13.32
N SER A 155 6.05 -24.41 14.43
CA SER A 155 5.38 -23.14 14.63
C SER A 155 5.86 -22.11 13.62
N ARG A 156 4.95 -21.22 13.21
CA ARG A 156 5.30 -20.12 12.30
C ARG A 156 5.99 -19.00 13.07
N VAL A 157 7.17 -18.63 12.60
CA VAL A 157 7.96 -17.50 13.13
C VAL A 157 7.99 -16.38 12.11
N PHE A 158 7.83 -15.15 12.57
CA PHE A 158 7.91 -13.94 11.75
C PHE A 158 9.22 -13.21 11.99
N TYR A 159 9.75 -12.64 10.93
CA TYR A 159 10.96 -11.82 10.96
C TYR A 159 10.70 -10.50 10.23
N VAL A 160 11.19 -9.42 10.78
CA VAL A 160 11.23 -8.11 10.12
C VAL A 160 12.69 -7.68 10.04
N ASN A 161 13.18 -7.40 8.84
CA ASN A 161 14.57 -7.04 8.57
C ASN A 161 15.54 -8.01 9.26
N GLY A 162 15.28 -9.32 9.11
CA GLY A 162 16.08 -10.40 9.72
C GLY A 162 15.90 -10.61 11.21
N LYS A 163 15.22 -9.73 11.94
CA LYS A 163 15.00 -9.88 13.38
C LYS A 163 13.68 -10.56 13.69
N ARG A 164 13.75 -11.61 14.54
CA ARG A 164 12.55 -12.33 14.99
C ARG A 164 11.57 -11.37 15.68
N LEU A 165 10.29 -11.50 15.29
CA LEU A 165 9.19 -10.75 15.88
C LEU A 165 8.18 -11.70 16.53
N PHE A 166 7.90 -11.48 17.81
CA PHE A 166 6.77 -12.12 18.48
C PHE A 166 5.52 -11.28 18.21
N ILE A 167 4.50 -11.88 17.59
CA ILE A 167 3.24 -11.22 17.26
C ILE A 167 2.37 -11.12 18.52
N ARG A 168 2.01 -9.91 18.88
CA ARG A 168 0.97 -9.57 19.86
C ARG A 168 -0.12 -8.84 19.11
N GLY A 169 -1.05 -9.62 18.57
CA GLY A 169 -2.09 -9.12 17.68
C GLY A 169 -3.46 -9.05 18.34
N THR A 170 -4.33 -8.26 17.74
CA THR A 170 -5.75 -8.22 18.04
C THR A 170 -6.56 -8.08 16.77
N ASN A 171 -7.85 -8.45 16.82
CA ASN A 171 -8.77 -8.20 15.72
C ASN A 171 -9.16 -6.73 15.68
N TRP A 172 -9.23 -6.20 14.48
CA TRP A 172 -9.84 -4.91 14.20
C TRP A 172 -11.15 -5.14 13.47
N ILE A 173 -12.25 -4.82 14.14
CA ILE A 173 -13.60 -4.95 13.61
C ILE A 173 -14.13 -3.54 13.41
N PRO A 174 -14.57 -3.17 12.20
CA PRO A 174 -15.08 -1.83 11.94
C PRO A 174 -16.32 -1.54 12.79
N GLU A 175 -16.51 -0.29 13.10
CA GLU A 175 -17.69 0.20 13.81
C GLU A 175 -18.96 -0.12 12.99
N ALA A 176 -20.01 -0.61 13.69
CA ALA A 176 -21.22 -1.16 13.06
C ALA A 176 -21.92 -0.20 12.09
N MET A 177 -21.94 1.08 12.41
CA MET A 177 -22.57 2.11 11.58
C MET A 177 -21.63 2.71 10.54
N LEU A 178 -20.36 2.21 10.46
CA LEU A 178 -19.28 2.73 9.60
C LEU A 178 -19.01 4.24 9.82
N ARG A 179 -19.31 4.73 11.02
CA ARG A 179 -19.06 6.12 11.42
C ARG A 179 -17.78 6.18 12.23
N THR A 180 -16.69 6.52 11.58
CA THR A 180 -15.41 6.76 12.24
C THR A 180 -14.98 8.19 11.98
N SER A 181 -14.29 8.80 12.95
CA SER A 181 -13.55 10.04 12.72
C SER A 181 -12.05 9.78 12.79
N ASP A 182 -11.28 10.71 12.26
CA ASP A 182 -9.82 10.64 12.31
C ASP A 182 -9.31 10.67 13.76
N GLU A 183 -9.95 11.45 14.64
CA GLU A 183 -9.61 11.55 16.06
C GLU A 183 -9.84 10.21 16.78
N ARG A 184 -10.97 9.54 16.49
CA ARG A 184 -11.28 8.22 17.05
C ARG A 184 -10.27 7.18 16.54
N THR A 185 -10.02 7.14 15.25
CA THR A 185 -9.05 6.25 14.64
C THR A 185 -7.66 6.42 15.27
N TYR A 186 -7.23 7.68 15.44
CA TYR A 186 -5.96 7.98 16.10
C TYR A 186 -5.92 7.49 17.56
N ALA A 187 -6.99 7.74 18.32
CA ALA A 187 -7.06 7.31 19.73
C ALA A 187 -7.00 5.79 19.86
N GLU A 188 -7.78 5.06 19.07
CA GLU A 188 -7.85 3.59 19.10
C GLU A 188 -6.50 2.95 18.70
N LEU A 189 -5.84 3.46 17.66
CA LEU A 189 -4.52 2.97 17.25
C LEU A 189 -3.43 3.30 18.29
N ARG A 190 -3.48 4.48 18.88
CA ARG A 190 -2.57 4.87 19.95
C ARG A 190 -2.73 3.97 21.17
N TYR A 191 -3.96 3.69 21.61
CA TYR A 191 -4.23 2.78 22.73
C TYR A 191 -3.77 1.35 22.40
N SER A 192 -4.03 0.87 21.18
CA SER A 192 -3.52 -0.43 20.71
C SER A 192 -2.00 -0.53 20.85
N ARG A 193 -1.27 0.49 20.39
CA ARG A 193 0.19 0.56 20.55
C ARG A 193 0.61 0.59 22.04
N GLN A 194 -0.05 1.40 22.86
CA GLN A 194 0.27 1.54 24.30
C GLN A 194 -0.01 0.25 25.09
N SER A 195 -1.02 -0.53 24.70
CA SER A 195 -1.32 -1.84 25.30
C SER A 195 -0.32 -2.94 24.87
N GLY A 196 0.65 -2.61 24.01
CA GLY A 196 1.68 -3.53 23.55
C GLY A 196 1.31 -4.36 22.32
N VAL A 197 0.20 -4.06 21.66
CA VAL A 197 -0.17 -4.64 20.37
C VAL A 197 0.82 -4.19 19.30
N ASN A 198 1.24 -5.12 18.44
CA ASN A 198 2.11 -4.84 17.30
C ASN A 198 1.54 -5.29 15.96
N LEU A 199 0.37 -5.93 15.94
CA LEU A 199 -0.33 -6.34 14.72
C LEU A 199 -1.84 -6.21 14.90
N LEU A 200 -2.49 -5.65 13.89
CA LEU A 200 -3.94 -5.55 13.77
C LEU A 200 -4.43 -6.45 12.64
N ARG A 201 -5.36 -7.35 12.93
CA ARG A 201 -6.01 -8.18 11.93
C ARG A 201 -7.30 -7.51 11.47
N MET A 202 -7.28 -7.05 10.23
CA MET A 202 -8.46 -6.50 9.56
C MET A 202 -9.38 -7.66 9.19
N TRP A 203 -10.38 -7.91 10.02
CA TRP A 203 -11.28 -9.05 9.89
C TRP A 203 -12.04 -9.06 8.55
N GLY A 204 -12.15 -10.25 7.93
CA GLY A 204 -12.76 -10.43 6.61
C GLY A 204 -14.24 -10.11 6.52
N GLY A 205 -14.97 -10.05 7.65
CA GLY A 205 -16.34 -9.54 7.69
C GLY A 205 -16.44 -8.00 7.66
N GLY A 206 -15.30 -7.32 7.66
CA GLY A 206 -15.20 -5.86 7.67
C GLY A 206 -14.98 -5.24 6.29
N ILE A 207 -14.25 -4.14 6.29
CA ILE A 207 -13.83 -3.39 5.11
C ILE A 207 -12.33 -3.07 5.21
N ALA A 208 -11.70 -2.69 4.11
CA ALA A 208 -10.40 -2.04 4.17
C ALA A 208 -10.56 -0.60 4.67
N GLU A 209 -9.83 -0.26 5.73
CA GLU A 209 -9.87 1.05 6.38
C GLU A 209 -9.40 2.20 5.46
N SER A 210 -9.52 3.43 5.97
CA SER A 210 -9.13 4.65 5.27
C SER A 210 -7.62 4.73 5.07
N ASP A 211 -7.18 5.58 4.15
CA ASP A 211 -5.75 5.87 3.95
C ASP A 211 -5.10 6.44 5.22
N TYR A 212 -5.85 7.24 5.99
CA TYR A 212 -5.40 7.78 7.27
C TYR A 212 -5.10 6.68 8.29
N PHE A 213 -5.92 5.63 8.36
CA PHE A 213 -5.65 4.46 9.22
C PHE A 213 -4.30 3.83 8.90
N PHE A 214 -4.02 3.55 7.61
CA PHE A 214 -2.76 2.93 7.20
C PHE A 214 -1.57 3.87 7.43
N GLN A 215 -1.72 5.18 7.17
CA GLN A 215 -0.69 6.18 7.47
C GLN A 215 -0.33 6.17 8.96
N LEU A 216 -1.32 6.15 9.83
CA LEU A 216 -1.09 6.04 11.27
C LEU A 216 -0.43 4.72 11.67
N CYS A 217 -0.82 3.60 11.07
CA CYS A 217 -0.16 2.32 11.30
C CYS A 217 1.33 2.37 10.91
N ASP A 218 1.65 3.03 9.79
CA ASP A 218 3.03 3.24 9.35
C ASP A 218 3.83 4.07 10.37
N GLU A 219 3.24 5.16 10.88
CA GLU A 219 3.88 6.07 11.83
C GLU A 219 3.97 5.51 13.26
N LEU A 220 3.01 4.69 13.64
CA LEU A 220 2.98 4.04 14.95
C LEU A 220 3.72 2.70 15.01
N GLY A 221 4.11 2.15 13.86
CA GLY A 221 4.77 0.86 13.76
C GLY A 221 3.84 -0.33 14.04
N LEU A 222 2.56 -0.19 13.76
CA LEU A 222 1.56 -1.27 13.89
C LEU A 222 1.48 -2.05 12.59
N LEU A 223 1.78 -3.34 12.63
CA LEU A 223 1.61 -4.21 11.47
C LEU A 223 0.12 -4.43 11.18
N VAL A 224 -0.21 -4.61 9.90
CA VAL A 224 -1.56 -4.86 9.44
C VAL A 224 -1.61 -6.20 8.68
N TRP A 225 -2.55 -7.04 9.06
CA TRP A 225 -2.98 -8.23 8.35
C TRP A 225 -4.33 -7.89 7.70
N GLN A 226 -4.36 -7.78 6.38
CA GLN A 226 -5.57 -7.45 5.62
C GLN A 226 -6.24 -8.72 5.11
N GLU A 227 -7.46 -8.99 5.55
CA GLU A 227 -8.34 -9.98 4.94
C GLU A 227 -9.24 -9.33 3.89
N PHE A 228 -9.64 -10.13 2.89
CA PHE A 228 -10.64 -9.70 1.91
C PHE A 228 -12.03 -10.21 2.32
N TRP A 229 -13.06 -9.56 1.79
CA TRP A 229 -14.44 -9.54 2.28
C TRP A 229 -15.22 -10.82 2.05
N MET A 230 -14.68 -11.94 2.52
CA MET A 230 -15.37 -13.22 2.62
C MET A 230 -15.24 -13.74 4.05
N THR A 231 -16.33 -14.26 4.59
CA THR A 231 -16.36 -14.85 5.93
C THR A 231 -17.32 -16.01 5.99
N GLY A 232 -16.92 -17.08 6.67
CA GLY A 232 -17.74 -18.25 7.01
C GLY A 232 -18.48 -18.84 5.80
N ASP A 233 -19.77 -18.63 5.77
CA ASP A 233 -20.68 -19.22 4.79
C ASP A 233 -20.58 -18.63 3.37
N THR A 234 -19.87 -17.55 3.19
CA THR A 234 -19.73 -16.89 1.89
C THR A 234 -18.63 -17.56 1.08
N ARG A 235 -18.93 -18.70 0.48
CA ARG A 235 -17.97 -19.50 -0.29
C ARG A 235 -17.54 -18.87 -1.60
N HIS A 236 -18.42 -18.08 -2.22
CA HIS A 236 -18.15 -17.42 -3.50
C HIS A 236 -18.87 -16.08 -3.59
N PRO A 237 -18.21 -15.04 -4.10
CA PRO A 237 -18.90 -13.76 -4.38
C PRO A 237 -19.92 -13.98 -5.53
N HIS A 238 -21.08 -13.32 -5.46
CA HIS A 238 -22.08 -13.37 -6.51
C HIS A 238 -21.55 -12.88 -7.86
N ASP A 239 -20.80 -11.80 -7.85
CA ASP A 239 -20.08 -11.28 -8.99
C ASP A 239 -18.58 -11.36 -8.73
N LYS A 240 -17.95 -12.40 -9.27
CA LYS A 240 -16.51 -12.64 -9.11
C LYS A 240 -15.68 -11.55 -9.77
N ALA A 241 -16.10 -11.01 -10.92
CA ALA A 241 -15.35 -9.99 -11.64
C ALA A 241 -15.33 -8.67 -10.84
N LEU A 242 -16.49 -8.24 -10.33
CA LEU A 242 -16.59 -7.07 -9.46
C LEU A 242 -15.80 -7.25 -8.15
N TYR A 243 -15.90 -8.43 -7.54
CA TYR A 243 -15.13 -8.74 -6.33
C TYR A 243 -13.62 -8.61 -6.58
N MET A 244 -13.10 -9.23 -7.65
CA MET A 244 -11.68 -9.16 -7.99
C MET A 244 -11.22 -7.74 -8.34
N SER A 245 -12.06 -6.97 -9.02
CA SER A 245 -11.79 -5.54 -9.29
C SER A 245 -11.66 -4.73 -7.99
N ASN A 246 -12.54 -4.98 -7.02
CA ASN A 246 -12.45 -4.33 -5.70
C ASN A 246 -11.20 -4.76 -4.92
N VAL A 247 -10.84 -6.06 -4.98
CA VAL A 247 -9.59 -6.55 -4.37
C VAL A 247 -8.38 -5.88 -5.00
N GLU A 248 -8.30 -5.83 -6.33
CA GLU A 248 -7.21 -5.19 -7.05
C GLU A 248 -7.10 -3.70 -6.71
N SER A 249 -8.21 -2.97 -6.75
CA SER A 249 -8.25 -1.55 -6.38
C SER A 249 -7.77 -1.31 -4.96
N THR A 250 -8.19 -2.16 -4.00
CA THR A 250 -7.74 -2.08 -2.62
C THR A 250 -6.25 -2.38 -2.49
N VAL A 251 -5.75 -3.44 -3.12
CA VAL A 251 -4.31 -3.76 -3.12
C VAL A 251 -3.50 -2.61 -3.69
N LYS A 252 -3.88 -2.05 -4.83
CA LYS A 252 -3.20 -0.90 -5.44
C LYS A 252 -3.17 0.31 -4.51
N ARG A 253 -4.22 0.54 -3.73
CA ARG A 253 -4.32 1.63 -2.77
C ARG A 253 -3.38 1.47 -1.58
N ILE A 254 -3.30 0.26 -1.00
CA ILE A 254 -2.62 0.06 0.29
C ILE A 254 -1.23 -0.58 0.20
N ARG A 255 -0.79 -1.04 -0.97
CA ARG A 255 0.45 -1.84 -1.14
C ARG A 255 1.77 -1.10 -0.82
N ASN A 256 1.76 0.24 -0.73
CA ASN A 256 2.96 1.01 -0.38
C ASN A 256 3.16 1.16 1.13
N HIS A 257 2.15 0.83 1.95
CA HIS A 257 2.24 0.96 3.39
C HIS A 257 3.20 -0.08 3.99
N PRO A 258 4.30 0.32 4.64
CA PRO A 258 5.23 -0.63 5.24
C PRO A 258 4.62 -1.39 6.42
N SER A 259 3.58 -0.86 7.05
CA SER A 259 2.77 -1.53 8.07
C SER A 259 2.04 -2.76 7.53
N LEU A 260 1.68 -2.79 6.26
CA LEU A 260 1.00 -3.93 5.65
C LEU A 260 1.93 -5.14 5.61
N ALA A 261 1.66 -6.14 6.46
CA ALA A 261 2.49 -7.31 6.61
C ALA A 261 2.16 -8.40 5.59
N TYR A 262 0.87 -8.69 5.41
CA TYR A 262 0.41 -9.71 4.46
C TYR A 262 -1.09 -9.60 4.20
N TYR A 263 -1.50 -10.25 3.11
CA TYR A 263 -2.90 -10.41 2.73
C TYR A 263 -3.39 -11.81 3.03
N VAL A 264 -4.66 -11.93 3.37
CA VAL A 264 -5.35 -13.20 3.56
C VAL A 264 -6.66 -13.17 2.76
N ALA A 265 -6.96 -14.27 2.09
CA ALA A 265 -8.06 -14.32 1.14
C ALA A 265 -9.43 -14.14 1.81
N SER A 266 -9.59 -14.65 3.03
CA SER A 266 -10.90 -14.69 3.70
C SER A 266 -10.77 -15.00 5.18
N ASN A 267 -11.88 -14.86 5.90
CA ASN A 267 -12.05 -15.34 7.27
C ASN A 267 -12.83 -16.67 7.25
N GLU A 268 -12.28 -17.71 7.85
CA GLU A 268 -12.99 -19.00 8.12
C GLU A 268 -13.65 -19.64 6.87
N SER A 269 -13.00 -19.61 5.71
CA SER A 269 -13.52 -20.21 4.47
C SER A 269 -12.57 -21.24 3.86
#